data_3b60fa7d9a5482152d88a5478fa7344b
#
_entry.id   3b60fa7d9a5482152d88a5478fa7344b
#
_cell.length_a   1.000
_cell.length_b   1.000
_cell.length_c   1.000
_cell.angle_alpha   90.00
_cell.angle_beta   90.00
_cell.angle_gamma   90.00
#
_symmetry.space_group_name_H-M   'P 1'
#
loop_
_entity.id
_entity.type
_entity.pdbx_description
1 polymer ?
#
loop_
_entity_poly.entity_id
_entity_poly.type
_entity_poly.pdbx_seq_one_letter_code
_entity_poly.pdbx_strand_id
1 'polypeptide(L)'
;MKKPTTITPAEGRLAVLVPGLGAVATTLIAGVEAVRRGMAKPIGSLTQMATIRLGKRTEKRSPPIRELVPLADLGDLCFGAWDVFPDDAYASATHARVLDQGLLDKLREPLSAVKPMSAVFSPAYVRRLDGPNVKKAPTKRDLGELLREDIRRFMKANDCARGVMVWCASTEVYLEPSGVHAELRAFERAMAANDPAIAPSMIYA
;
A
#
# COMPACT_ATOMS: atom_id res chain seq x y z
N MET A 1 -16.35 31.00 5.56
CA MET A 1 -16.31 29.52 5.56
C MET A 1 -16.08 29.03 4.13
N LYS A 2 -15.11 28.13 3.90
CA LYS A 2 -14.97 27.47 2.60
C LYS A 2 -16.20 26.57 2.39
N LYS A 3 -16.77 26.59 1.17
CA LYS A 3 -17.86 25.66 0.83
C LYS A 3 -17.35 24.22 0.99
N PRO A 4 -18.15 23.29 1.52
CA PRO A 4 -17.73 21.89 1.60
C PRO A 4 -17.46 21.37 0.17
N THR A 5 -16.36 20.67 -0.01
CA THR A 5 -16.04 19.98 -1.26
C THR A 5 -17.02 18.83 -1.43
N THR A 6 -17.70 18.75 -2.57
CA THR A 6 -18.52 17.60 -2.89
C THR A 6 -17.60 16.40 -3.09
N ILE A 7 -17.73 15.37 -2.27
CA ILE A 7 -16.97 14.12 -2.40
C ILE A 7 -17.83 13.17 -3.23
N THR A 8 -17.32 12.78 -4.38
CA THR A 8 -17.97 11.78 -5.22
C THR A 8 -17.89 10.40 -4.55
N PRO A 9 -18.97 9.61 -4.55
CA PRO A 9 -18.90 8.23 -4.07
C PRO A 9 -17.77 7.46 -4.74
N ALA A 10 -17.16 6.59 -3.99
CA ALA A 10 -16.07 5.77 -4.47
C ALA A 10 -16.63 4.54 -5.18
N GLU A 11 -16.64 4.55 -6.51
CA GLU A 11 -17.11 3.46 -7.34
C GLU A 11 -15.97 2.56 -7.82
N GLY A 12 -16.26 1.28 -8.03
CA GLY A 12 -15.33 0.28 -8.53
C GLY A 12 -14.29 -0.18 -7.51
N ARG A 13 -13.49 -1.16 -7.91
CA ARG A 13 -12.46 -1.78 -7.06
C ARG A 13 -11.29 -0.82 -6.82
N LEU A 14 -10.71 -0.91 -5.61
CA LEU A 14 -9.58 -0.10 -5.18
C LEU A 14 -8.31 -0.97 -5.12
N ALA A 15 -7.32 -0.65 -5.91
CA ALA A 15 -5.99 -1.21 -5.76
C ALA A 15 -5.28 -0.61 -4.53
N VAL A 16 -4.87 -1.46 -3.60
CA VAL A 16 -3.97 -1.09 -2.49
C VAL A 16 -2.59 -1.63 -2.84
N LEU A 17 -1.72 -0.74 -3.26
CA LEU A 17 -0.39 -1.06 -3.78
C LEU A 17 0.65 -0.80 -2.70
N VAL A 18 1.40 -1.83 -2.32
CA VAL A 18 2.26 -1.79 -1.13
C VAL A 18 3.71 -2.06 -1.50
N PRO A 19 4.57 -1.05 -1.55
CA PRO A 19 6.02 -1.27 -1.52
C PRO A 19 6.42 -1.85 -0.17
N GLY A 20 7.02 -3.06 -0.18
CA GLY A 20 7.39 -3.83 1.02
C GLY A 20 6.28 -4.79 1.49
N LEU A 21 6.43 -6.07 1.19
CA LEU A 21 5.50 -7.14 1.59
C LEU A 21 5.95 -7.83 2.91
N GLY A 22 6.47 -7.04 3.85
CA GLY A 22 6.91 -7.51 5.16
C GLY A 22 5.79 -7.59 6.21
N ALA A 23 6.16 -7.56 7.49
CA ALA A 23 5.26 -7.73 8.62
C ALA A 23 4.05 -6.79 8.63
N VAL A 24 4.24 -5.51 8.30
CA VAL A 24 3.16 -4.50 8.31
C VAL A 24 2.15 -4.78 7.21
N ALA A 25 2.61 -4.96 5.98
CA ALA A 25 1.76 -5.22 4.82
C ALA A 25 0.98 -6.53 4.96
N THR A 26 1.66 -7.61 5.34
CA THR A 26 1.03 -8.92 5.51
C THR A 26 0.02 -8.94 6.65
N THR A 27 0.26 -8.20 7.74
CA THR A 27 -0.71 -8.03 8.84
C THR A 27 -1.96 -7.29 8.37
N LEU A 28 -1.81 -6.22 7.58
CA LEU A 28 -2.94 -5.50 6.97
C LEU A 28 -3.76 -6.41 6.06
N ILE A 29 -3.10 -7.09 5.12
CA ILE A 29 -3.76 -7.96 4.14
C ILE A 29 -4.49 -9.10 4.86
N ALA A 30 -3.82 -9.81 5.78
CA ALA A 30 -4.42 -10.88 6.57
C ALA A 30 -5.61 -10.39 7.41
N GLY A 31 -5.51 -9.18 7.98
CA GLY A 31 -6.61 -8.56 8.74
C GLY A 31 -7.84 -8.31 7.87
N VAL A 32 -7.67 -7.76 6.67
CA VAL A 32 -8.77 -7.55 5.71
C VAL A 32 -9.37 -8.88 5.27
N GLU A 33 -8.54 -9.87 4.94
CA GLU A 33 -9.02 -11.19 4.52
C GLU A 33 -9.76 -11.93 5.63
N ALA A 34 -9.32 -11.79 6.89
CA ALA A 34 -10.02 -12.35 8.05
C ALA A 34 -11.41 -11.71 8.24
N VAL A 35 -11.51 -10.39 8.03
CA VAL A 35 -12.80 -9.68 8.10
C VAL A 35 -13.74 -10.10 6.96
N ARG A 36 -13.23 -10.20 5.73
CA ARG A 36 -13.98 -10.67 4.55
C ARG A 36 -14.61 -12.05 4.78
N ARG A 37 -13.91 -12.92 5.49
CA ARG A 37 -14.35 -14.29 5.80
C ARG A 37 -15.16 -14.39 7.09
N GLY A 38 -15.48 -13.27 7.74
CA GLY A 38 -16.23 -13.25 9.01
C GLY A 38 -15.47 -13.82 10.21
N MET A 39 -14.14 -14.02 10.09
CA MET A 39 -13.27 -14.56 11.14
C MET A 39 -12.83 -13.49 12.14
N ALA A 40 -12.90 -12.21 11.77
CA ALA A 40 -12.51 -11.08 12.58
C ALA A 40 -13.43 -9.87 12.35
N LYS A 41 -13.35 -8.89 13.26
CA LYS A 41 -13.97 -7.58 13.10
C LYS A 41 -12.87 -6.54 12.81
N PRO A 42 -13.13 -5.46 12.04
CA PRO A 42 -12.14 -4.45 11.72
C PRO A 42 -11.90 -3.48 12.89
N ILE A 43 -11.55 -4.01 14.07
CA ILE A 43 -11.47 -3.29 15.35
C ILE A 43 -10.48 -2.11 15.28
N GLY A 44 -9.38 -2.25 14.52
CA GLY A 44 -8.39 -1.18 14.34
C GLY A 44 -8.86 -0.03 13.45
N SER A 45 -10.01 -0.14 12.78
CA SER A 45 -10.52 0.89 11.89
C SER A 45 -11.66 1.69 12.53
N LEU A 46 -11.35 2.92 12.94
CA LEU A 46 -12.34 3.85 13.49
C LEU A 46 -13.50 4.08 12.51
N THR A 47 -13.20 4.28 11.21
CA THR A 47 -14.22 4.53 10.19
C THR A 47 -15.15 3.35 9.94
N GLN A 48 -14.69 2.13 10.16
CA GLN A 48 -15.50 0.91 10.01
C GLN A 48 -16.32 0.57 11.25
N MET A 49 -15.81 0.86 12.46
CA MET A 49 -16.38 0.39 13.71
C MET A 49 -17.08 1.45 14.54
N ALA A 50 -16.61 2.70 14.46
CA ALA A 50 -17.17 3.75 15.30
C ALA A 50 -18.47 4.33 14.74
N THR A 51 -19.23 4.95 15.63
CA THR A 51 -20.45 5.68 15.34
C THR A 51 -20.27 7.16 15.63
N ILE A 52 -21.05 8.00 14.95
CA ILE A 52 -21.11 9.44 15.24
C ILE A 52 -22.53 9.82 15.62
N ARG A 53 -22.70 10.51 16.75
CA ARG A 53 -24.02 10.97 17.15
C ARG A 53 -24.45 12.17 16.32
N LEU A 54 -25.61 12.07 15.69
CA LEU A 54 -26.28 13.14 14.96
C LEU A 54 -27.46 13.65 15.79
N GLY A 55 -27.50 14.98 16.00
CA GLY A 55 -28.58 15.62 16.74
C GLY A 55 -28.48 15.49 18.28
N LYS A 56 -29.61 15.64 18.95
CA LYS A 56 -29.69 15.61 20.42
C LYS A 56 -29.53 14.18 20.95
N ARG A 57 -29.02 14.05 22.19
CA ARG A 57 -28.86 12.75 22.87
C ARG A 57 -30.15 11.96 22.97
N THR A 58 -31.29 12.69 23.11
CA THR A 58 -32.62 12.10 23.20
C THR A 58 -33.11 11.46 21.91
N GLU A 59 -32.56 11.84 20.78
CA GLU A 59 -32.93 11.31 19.47
C GLU A 59 -32.30 9.93 19.19
N LYS A 60 -31.32 9.52 20.01
CA LYS A 60 -30.62 8.22 19.94
C LYS A 60 -30.12 7.85 18.52
N ARG A 61 -29.81 8.87 17.72
CA ARG A 61 -29.35 8.69 16.33
C ARG A 61 -27.82 8.64 16.30
N SER A 62 -27.25 7.46 16.16
CA SER A 62 -25.81 7.24 16.13
C SER A 62 -25.43 6.25 15.01
N PRO A 63 -25.51 6.67 13.72
CA PRO A 63 -25.11 5.81 12.62
C PRO A 63 -23.62 5.51 12.64
N PRO A 64 -23.18 4.37 12.06
CA PRO A 64 -21.76 4.10 11.77
C PRO A 64 -21.14 5.20 10.90
N ILE A 65 -19.87 5.54 11.17
CA ILE A 65 -19.14 6.55 10.37
C ILE A 65 -19.09 6.15 8.90
N ARG A 66 -18.94 4.85 8.59
CA ARG A 66 -18.92 4.33 7.23
C ARG A 66 -20.17 4.61 6.39
N GLU A 67 -21.31 4.90 7.03
CA GLU A 67 -22.55 5.29 6.33
C GLU A 67 -22.53 6.77 5.93
N LEU A 68 -21.65 7.57 6.49
CA LEU A 68 -21.57 9.02 6.28
C LEU A 68 -20.43 9.44 5.36
N VAL A 69 -19.49 8.56 5.09
CA VAL A 69 -18.33 8.82 4.25
C VAL A 69 -18.22 7.76 3.14
N PRO A 70 -17.89 8.16 1.90
CA PRO A 70 -17.79 7.26 0.76
C PRO A 70 -16.48 6.44 0.84
N LEU A 71 -16.45 5.43 1.69
CA LEU A 71 -15.33 4.50 1.81
C LEU A 71 -15.45 3.40 0.74
N ALA A 72 -14.30 2.85 0.32
CA ALA A 72 -14.27 1.60 -0.42
C ALA A 72 -14.78 0.46 0.48
N ASP A 73 -15.60 -0.42 -0.08
CA ASP A 73 -15.95 -1.66 0.61
C ASP A 73 -14.69 -2.52 0.79
N LEU A 74 -14.58 -3.22 1.91
CA LEU A 74 -13.45 -4.12 2.13
C LEU A 74 -13.42 -5.26 1.09
N GLY A 75 -14.57 -5.64 0.54
CA GLY A 75 -14.70 -6.61 -0.55
C GLY A 75 -14.07 -6.13 -1.86
N ASP A 76 -14.03 -4.83 -2.09
CA ASP A 76 -13.53 -4.21 -3.32
C ASP A 76 -12.03 -3.88 -3.31
N LEU A 77 -11.32 -4.19 -2.22
CA LEU A 77 -9.88 -3.96 -2.14
C LEU A 77 -9.11 -5.05 -2.91
N CYS A 78 -8.15 -4.66 -3.74
CA CYS A 78 -7.22 -5.55 -4.42
C CYS A 78 -5.80 -5.23 -3.97
N PHE A 79 -5.08 -6.23 -3.45
CA PHE A 79 -3.75 -6.03 -2.92
C PHE A 79 -2.69 -6.38 -3.97
N GLY A 80 -1.81 -5.42 -4.27
CA GLY A 80 -0.58 -5.61 -5.04
C GLY A 80 0.62 -5.16 -4.22
N ALA A 81 1.77 -5.77 -4.44
CA ALA A 81 2.97 -5.44 -3.68
C ALA A 81 4.22 -5.45 -4.55
N TRP A 82 5.27 -4.78 -4.07
CA TRP A 82 6.65 -4.95 -4.54
C TRP A 82 7.51 -5.35 -3.36
N ASP A 83 8.37 -6.32 -3.54
CA ASP A 83 9.34 -6.71 -2.52
C ASP A 83 10.65 -7.18 -3.16
N VAL A 84 11.74 -7.06 -2.40
CA VAL A 84 13.07 -7.55 -2.79
C VAL A 84 13.17 -9.07 -2.72
N PHE A 85 12.25 -9.71 -1.99
CA PHE A 85 12.10 -11.16 -1.94
C PHE A 85 10.90 -11.60 -2.80
N PRO A 86 10.97 -12.77 -3.46
CA PRO A 86 9.88 -13.26 -4.30
C PRO A 86 8.76 -13.97 -3.52
N ASP A 87 8.84 -14.00 -2.19
CA ASP A 87 7.89 -14.69 -1.32
C ASP A 87 6.48 -14.06 -1.43
N ASP A 88 5.46 -14.89 -1.54
CA ASP A 88 4.07 -14.44 -1.48
C ASP A 88 3.69 -13.94 -0.06
N ALA A 89 2.52 -13.34 0.09
CA ALA A 89 2.12 -12.77 1.37
C ALA A 89 1.94 -13.85 2.46
N TYR A 90 1.65 -15.11 2.12
CA TYR A 90 1.58 -16.18 3.10
C TYR A 90 2.97 -16.55 3.62
N ALA A 91 3.94 -16.77 2.75
CA ALA A 91 5.32 -17.07 3.11
C ALA A 91 5.95 -15.91 3.90
N SER A 92 5.76 -14.68 3.44
CA SER A 92 6.25 -13.47 4.12
C SER A 92 5.63 -13.30 5.50
N ALA A 93 4.31 -13.52 5.66
CA ALA A 93 3.63 -13.45 6.96
C ALA A 93 4.12 -14.54 7.93
N THR A 94 4.34 -15.75 7.42
CA THR A 94 4.89 -16.87 8.21
C THR A 94 6.32 -16.54 8.67
N HIS A 95 7.14 -15.99 7.79
CA HIS A 95 8.50 -15.57 8.11
C HIS A 95 8.53 -14.43 9.13
N ALA A 96 7.62 -13.47 9.02
CA ALA A 96 7.52 -12.31 9.92
C ALA A 96 7.15 -12.69 11.37
N ARG A 97 6.48 -13.82 11.59
CA ARG A 97 6.09 -14.34 12.92
C ARG A 97 5.30 -13.35 13.79
N VAL A 98 4.50 -12.49 13.17
CA VAL A 98 3.65 -11.51 13.88
C VAL A 98 2.27 -12.08 14.15
N LEU A 99 1.73 -12.85 13.20
CA LEU A 99 0.41 -13.44 13.25
C LEU A 99 0.47 -14.91 13.68
N ASP A 100 -0.60 -15.37 14.33
CA ASP A 100 -0.78 -16.78 14.69
C ASP A 100 -0.78 -17.67 13.45
N GLN A 101 -0.05 -18.78 13.50
CA GLN A 101 0.08 -19.70 12.36
C GLN A 101 -1.26 -20.34 11.99
N GLY A 102 -2.10 -20.65 12.99
CA GLY A 102 -3.42 -21.21 12.73
C GLY A 102 -4.36 -20.25 12.00
N LEU A 103 -4.20 -18.93 12.21
CA LEU A 103 -4.87 -17.91 11.42
C LEU A 103 -4.32 -17.87 10.00
N LEU A 104 -2.99 -17.85 9.84
CA LEU A 104 -2.34 -17.82 8.53
C LEU A 104 -2.73 -19.04 7.67
N ASP A 105 -2.79 -20.23 8.26
CA ASP A 105 -3.18 -21.44 7.56
C ASP A 105 -4.62 -21.39 7.02
N LYS A 106 -5.54 -20.76 7.76
CA LYS A 106 -6.92 -20.52 7.32
C LYS A 106 -7.01 -19.48 6.20
N LEU A 107 -6.02 -18.57 6.11
CA LEU A 107 -5.93 -17.52 5.11
C LEU A 107 -4.92 -17.82 4.00
N ARG A 108 -4.37 -19.05 3.96
CA ARG A 108 -3.31 -19.44 3.02
C ARG A 108 -3.66 -19.09 1.57
N GLU A 109 -4.85 -19.47 1.12
CA GLU A 109 -5.28 -19.26 -0.27
C GLU A 109 -5.23 -17.78 -0.69
N PRO A 110 -5.92 -16.83 -0.02
CA PRO A 110 -5.89 -15.44 -0.41
C PRO A 110 -4.52 -14.78 -0.20
N LEU A 111 -3.75 -15.19 0.82
CA LEU A 111 -2.41 -14.65 1.04
C LEU A 111 -1.43 -15.13 -0.03
N SER A 112 -1.47 -16.40 -0.42
CA SER A 112 -0.60 -16.92 -1.50
C SER A 112 -0.95 -16.38 -2.88
N ALA A 113 -2.13 -15.82 -3.07
CA ALA A 113 -2.50 -15.12 -4.30
C ALA A 113 -1.80 -13.77 -4.44
N VAL A 114 -1.38 -13.14 -3.34
CA VAL A 114 -0.66 -11.86 -3.36
C VAL A 114 0.83 -12.12 -3.52
N LYS A 115 1.31 -12.06 -4.77
CA LYS A 115 2.72 -12.23 -5.13
C LYS A 115 3.37 -10.87 -5.41
N PRO A 116 4.58 -10.61 -4.89
CA PRO A 116 5.22 -9.33 -5.11
C PRO A 116 5.78 -9.21 -6.52
N MET A 117 5.63 -8.04 -7.10
CA MET A 117 6.39 -7.58 -8.25
C MET A 117 7.82 -7.25 -7.81
N SER A 118 8.77 -7.21 -8.74
CA SER A 118 10.16 -6.84 -8.47
C SER A 118 10.24 -5.40 -7.97
N ALA A 119 10.96 -5.17 -6.86
CA ALA A 119 11.07 -3.88 -6.22
C ALA A 119 12.08 -2.94 -6.89
N VAL A 120 11.85 -1.64 -6.82
CA VAL A 120 12.91 -0.65 -6.94
C VAL A 120 13.62 -0.58 -5.60
N PHE A 121 14.89 -0.91 -5.58
CA PHE A 121 15.68 -1.04 -4.36
C PHE A 121 17.16 -0.72 -4.62
N SER A 122 17.84 -0.21 -3.59
CA SER A 122 19.29 -0.06 -3.61
C SER A 122 19.86 -0.23 -2.19
N PRO A 123 20.87 -1.10 -2.00
CA PRO A 123 21.53 -1.31 -0.71
C PRO A 123 22.27 -0.06 -0.21
N ALA A 124 22.51 0.92 -1.07
CA ALA A 124 23.09 2.21 -0.65
C ALA A 124 22.16 2.97 0.32
N TYR A 125 20.85 2.76 0.23
CA TYR A 125 19.86 3.43 1.08
C TYR A 125 19.33 2.53 2.20
N VAL A 126 19.37 1.20 2.04
CA VAL A 126 18.91 0.22 3.06
C VAL A 126 19.98 -0.84 3.26
N ARG A 127 20.95 -0.55 4.14
CA ARG A 127 22.21 -1.30 4.27
C ARG A 127 22.10 -2.75 4.77
N ARG A 128 21.00 -3.13 5.41
CA ARG A 128 20.82 -4.45 6.04
C ARG A 128 19.81 -5.34 5.32
N LEU A 129 19.45 -4.97 4.11
CA LEU A 129 18.50 -5.70 3.30
C LEU A 129 19.14 -5.97 1.95
N ASP A 130 19.00 -7.19 1.45
CA ASP A 130 19.36 -7.59 0.10
C ASP A 130 18.44 -8.73 -0.34
N GLY A 131 18.11 -8.78 -1.63
CA GLY A 131 17.23 -9.79 -2.18
C GLY A 131 17.28 -9.83 -3.70
N PRO A 132 16.91 -10.96 -4.30
CA PRO A 132 17.07 -11.19 -5.74
C PRO A 132 15.99 -10.52 -6.60
N ASN A 133 14.84 -10.14 -6.02
CA ASN A 133 13.68 -9.66 -6.76
C ASN A 133 13.70 -8.14 -6.94
N VAL A 134 14.74 -7.63 -7.62
CA VAL A 134 14.98 -6.20 -7.82
C VAL A 134 14.91 -5.82 -9.29
N LYS A 135 14.22 -4.71 -9.60
CA LYS A 135 14.19 -4.12 -10.94
C LYS A 135 15.57 -3.57 -11.31
N LYS A 136 15.91 -3.76 -12.59
CA LYS A 136 17.13 -3.20 -13.18
C LYS A 136 16.76 -2.33 -14.37
N ALA A 137 17.28 -1.12 -14.40
CA ALA A 137 17.16 -0.19 -15.51
C ALA A 137 18.38 0.75 -15.56
N PRO A 138 18.65 1.40 -16.70
CA PRO A 138 19.80 2.31 -16.85
C PRO A 138 19.74 3.52 -15.92
N THR A 139 18.54 4.08 -15.71
CA THR A 139 18.34 5.27 -14.89
C THR A 139 17.22 5.08 -13.86
N LYS A 140 17.22 5.93 -12.81
CA LYS A 140 16.11 6.00 -11.84
C LYS A 140 14.80 6.42 -12.51
N ARG A 141 14.87 7.22 -13.57
CA ARG A 141 13.71 7.57 -14.39
C ARG A 141 13.11 6.33 -15.06
N ASP A 142 13.94 5.48 -15.66
CA ASP A 142 13.47 4.23 -16.27
C ASP A 142 12.87 3.27 -15.24
N LEU A 143 13.44 3.23 -14.02
CA LEU A 143 12.84 2.48 -12.90
C LEU A 143 11.44 3.00 -12.55
N GLY A 144 11.23 4.32 -12.56
CA GLY A 144 9.92 4.94 -12.36
C GLY A 144 8.92 4.55 -13.46
N GLU A 145 9.34 4.51 -14.73
CA GLU A 145 8.46 4.04 -15.81
C GLU A 145 8.09 2.56 -15.66
N LEU A 146 9.03 1.71 -15.25
CA LEU A 146 8.71 0.31 -14.95
C LEU A 146 7.72 0.15 -13.79
N LEU A 147 7.76 1.01 -12.78
CA LEU A 147 6.73 1.03 -11.71
C LEU A 147 5.37 1.45 -12.25
N ARG A 148 5.32 2.48 -13.09
CA ARG A 148 4.07 2.93 -13.75
C ARG A 148 3.45 1.83 -14.60
N GLU A 149 4.26 1.06 -15.31
CA GLU A 149 3.80 -0.10 -16.07
C GLU A 149 3.23 -1.19 -15.17
N ASP A 150 3.89 -1.49 -14.04
CA ASP A 150 3.38 -2.44 -13.05
C ASP A 150 2.02 -2.01 -12.52
N ILE A 151 1.87 -0.73 -12.14
CA ILE A 151 0.61 -0.17 -11.65
C ILE A 151 -0.49 -0.33 -12.70
N ARG A 152 -0.25 0.09 -13.95
CA ARG A 152 -1.23 -0.02 -15.04
C ARG A 152 -1.63 -1.47 -15.29
N ARG A 153 -0.64 -2.37 -15.32
CA ARG A 153 -0.86 -3.81 -15.52
C ARG A 153 -1.69 -4.41 -14.37
N PHE A 154 -1.33 -4.08 -13.13
CA PHE A 154 -2.07 -4.56 -11.95
C PHE A 154 -3.51 -4.06 -11.94
N MET A 155 -3.71 -2.76 -12.14
CA MET A 155 -5.05 -2.15 -12.17
C MET A 155 -5.93 -2.77 -13.25
N LYS A 156 -5.38 -2.95 -14.47
CA LYS A 156 -6.10 -3.58 -15.58
C LYS A 156 -6.43 -5.05 -15.28
N ALA A 157 -5.47 -5.82 -14.76
CA ALA A 157 -5.68 -7.24 -14.49
C ALA A 157 -6.71 -7.51 -13.38
N ASN A 158 -6.89 -6.55 -12.46
CA ASN A 158 -7.80 -6.67 -11.33
C ASN A 158 -9.08 -5.82 -11.48
N ASP A 159 -9.29 -5.18 -12.63
CA ASP A 159 -10.41 -4.27 -12.90
C ASP A 159 -10.57 -3.19 -11.82
N CYS A 160 -9.44 -2.56 -11.45
CA CYS A 160 -9.42 -1.51 -10.45
C CYS A 160 -9.63 -0.14 -11.10
N ALA A 161 -10.65 0.60 -10.66
CA ALA A 161 -10.96 1.94 -11.16
C ALA A 161 -10.00 3.01 -10.59
N ARG A 162 -9.37 2.74 -9.46
CA ARG A 162 -8.50 3.65 -8.72
C ARG A 162 -7.49 2.87 -7.89
N GLY A 163 -6.44 3.56 -7.45
CA GLY A 163 -5.39 2.96 -6.63
C GLY A 163 -4.89 3.91 -5.54
N VAL A 164 -4.38 3.34 -4.48
CA VAL A 164 -3.63 4.03 -3.43
C VAL A 164 -2.35 3.26 -3.19
N MET A 165 -1.24 3.99 -3.05
CA MET A 165 0.03 3.41 -2.66
C MET A 165 0.28 3.67 -1.17
N VAL A 166 0.69 2.62 -0.44
CA VAL A 166 0.99 2.68 0.99
C VAL A 166 2.39 2.15 1.21
N TRP A 167 3.31 3.03 1.58
CA TRP A 167 4.70 2.66 1.84
C TRP A 167 4.82 1.82 3.12
N CYS A 168 5.23 0.56 2.98
CA CYS A 168 5.48 -0.38 4.09
C CYS A 168 6.89 -1.00 4.05
N ALA A 169 7.74 -0.52 3.12
CA ALA A 169 9.10 -1.02 2.99
C ALA A 169 10.02 -0.55 4.13
N SER A 170 11.22 -1.10 4.18
CA SER A 170 12.23 -0.78 5.19
C SER A 170 12.61 0.69 5.17
N THR A 171 12.94 1.22 6.36
CA THR A 171 13.40 2.60 6.51
C THR A 171 14.70 2.82 5.76
N GLU A 172 14.71 3.83 4.91
CA GLU A 172 15.89 4.28 4.19
C GLU A 172 16.75 5.22 5.04
N VAL A 173 18.02 5.38 4.67
CA VAL A 173 18.88 6.40 5.26
C VAL A 173 18.28 7.78 5.02
N TYR A 174 18.40 8.64 6.01
CA TYR A 174 17.96 10.03 5.88
C TYR A 174 18.81 10.77 4.83
N LEU A 175 18.14 11.48 3.94
CA LEU A 175 18.75 12.38 2.96
C LEU A 175 18.31 13.82 3.25
N GLU A 176 19.26 14.73 3.31
CA GLU A 176 18.95 16.16 3.46
C GLU A 176 18.20 16.68 2.23
N PRO A 177 17.10 17.41 2.41
CA PRO A 177 16.44 18.11 1.32
C PRO A 177 17.40 19.05 0.60
N SER A 178 17.37 19.04 -0.72
CA SER A 178 18.23 19.85 -1.58
C SER A 178 17.46 20.43 -2.75
N GLY A 179 18.13 21.21 -3.61
CA GLY A 179 17.52 21.81 -4.79
C GLY A 179 16.86 20.82 -5.75
N VAL A 180 17.29 19.56 -5.75
CA VAL A 180 16.65 18.52 -6.60
C VAL A 180 15.24 18.15 -6.14
N HIS A 181 14.90 18.42 -4.89
CA HIS A 181 13.57 18.13 -4.31
C HIS A 181 12.62 19.32 -4.36
N ALA A 182 13.09 20.51 -4.75
CA ALA A 182 12.31 21.74 -4.70
C ALA A 182 11.28 21.87 -5.83
N GLU A 183 11.59 21.29 -7.00
CA GLU A 183 10.76 21.40 -8.20
C GLU A 183 10.74 20.09 -8.97
N LEU A 184 9.57 19.74 -9.56
CA LEU A 184 9.37 18.51 -10.33
C LEU A 184 10.42 18.36 -11.46
N ARG A 185 10.70 19.46 -12.21
CA ARG A 185 11.69 19.40 -13.31
C ARG A 185 13.10 19.14 -12.81
N ALA A 186 13.48 19.64 -11.63
CA ALA A 186 14.78 19.35 -11.02
C ALA A 186 14.85 17.89 -10.58
N PHE A 187 13.80 17.39 -9.97
CA PHE A 187 13.65 15.99 -9.57
C PHE A 187 13.75 15.03 -10.77
N GLU A 188 13.02 15.27 -11.85
CA GLU A 188 13.06 14.46 -13.07
C GLU A 188 14.45 14.43 -13.74
N ARG A 189 15.16 15.58 -13.76
CA ARG A 189 16.56 15.63 -14.24
C ARG A 189 17.48 14.81 -13.33
N ALA A 190 17.32 14.91 -12.03
CA ALA A 190 18.11 14.14 -11.06
C ALA A 190 17.86 12.63 -11.20
N MET A 191 16.61 12.20 -11.42
CA MET A 191 16.30 10.81 -11.74
C MET A 191 16.99 10.32 -13.02
N ALA A 192 16.99 11.13 -14.08
CA ALA A 192 17.65 10.79 -15.34
C ALA A 192 19.18 10.74 -15.22
N ALA A 193 19.76 11.54 -14.31
CA ALA A 193 21.19 11.58 -14.02
C ALA A 193 21.66 10.54 -12.98
N ASN A 194 20.75 9.72 -12.44
CA ASN A 194 21.02 8.78 -11.31
C ASN A 194 21.54 9.49 -10.05
N ASP A 195 21.11 10.71 -9.80
CA ASP A 195 21.56 11.52 -8.66
C ASP A 195 21.34 10.76 -7.34
N PRO A 196 22.38 10.65 -6.47
CA PRO A 196 22.28 9.95 -5.19
C PRO A 196 21.32 10.63 -4.19
N ALA A 197 20.89 11.87 -4.42
CA ALA A 197 19.86 12.52 -3.60
C ALA A 197 18.45 11.93 -3.83
N ILE A 198 18.25 11.07 -4.84
CA ILE A 198 16.97 10.41 -5.10
C ILE A 198 17.00 8.98 -4.55
N ALA A 199 16.32 8.74 -3.45
CA ALA A 199 16.16 7.41 -2.84
C ALA A 199 15.08 6.57 -3.55
N PRO A 200 15.08 5.23 -3.39
CA PRO A 200 14.04 4.36 -3.94
C PRO A 200 12.61 4.78 -3.57
N SER A 201 12.34 5.15 -2.31
CA SER A 201 11.03 5.61 -1.87
C SER A 201 10.50 6.80 -2.67
N MET A 202 11.40 7.70 -3.09
CA MET A 202 11.05 8.88 -3.90
C MET A 202 10.68 8.50 -5.34
N ILE A 203 11.13 7.34 -5.83
CA ILE A 203 10.78 6.85 -7.17
C ILE A 203 9.36 6.24 -7.16
N TYR A 204 8.92 5.72 -6.02
CA TYR A 204 7.55 5.24 -5.83
C TYR A 204 6.54 6.39 -5.65
N ALA A 205 6.97 7.56 -5.14
CA ALA A 205 6.09 8.71 -4.90
C ALA A 205 5.77 9.48 -6.18
#